data_0569fd8a5eaf74278a1ad1578c48e2f8
#
_entry.id   0569fd8a5eaf74278a1ad1578c48e2f8
#
_cell.length_a   1.000
_cell.length_b   1.000
_cell.length_c   1.000
_cell.angle_alpha   90.00
_cell.angle_beta   90.00
_cell.angle_gamma   90.00
#
_symmetry.space_group_name_H-M   'P 1'
#
loop_
_entity.id
_entity.type
_entity.pdbx_description
1 polymer ?
#
loop_
_entity_poly.entity_id
_entity_poly.type
_entity_poly.pdbx_seq_one_letter_code
_entity_poly.pdbx_strand_id
1 'polypeptide(L)'
;MDSLMKSQNILKIIPILFLLLTGSSCMRLYTGSYAQTDFTLDQPNELGTTIQKWEDGLRTTGENGELEWWYFDAKFDDGSLFVCYFYKIHPIKDIYFIGMNYNHPDGEELFLMKFFKDEEVYFVKDSCNVRMGENYFKGNLKKYEIRLSDKDFEGFGIQITLDSNLKPY
;
A
#
# COMPACT_ATOMS: atom_id res chain seq x y z
N MET A 1 -46.46 38.18 15.46
CA MET A 1 -45.14 37.97 16.09
C MET A 1 -44.78 36.48 16.25
N ASP A 2 -45.74 35.56 16.10
CA ASP A 2 -45.54 34.11 16.30
C ASP A 2 -44.99 33.33 15.08
N SER A 3 -45.10 33.88 13.90
CA SER A 3 -44.67 33.20 12.66
C SER A 3 -43.14 33.17 12.47
N LEU A 4 -42.42 34.18 12.94
CA LEU A 4 -40.96 34.27 12.85
C LEU A 4 -40.21 33.37 13.84
N MET A 5 -40.82 33.09 14.99
CA MET A 5 -40.23 32.20 16.01
C MET A 5 -40.29 30.71 15.62
N LYS A 6 -41.31 30.28 14.86
CA LYS A 6 -41.38 28.91 14.34
C LYS A 6 -40.36 28.60 13.25
N SER A 7 -40.00 29.58 12.43
CA SER A 7 -39.01 29.42 11.34
C SER A 7 -37.57 29.22 11.86
N GLN A 8 -37.24 29.86 12.97
CA GLN A 8 -35.86 29.76 13.52
C GLN A 8 -35.55 28.40 14.18
N ASN A 9 -36.61 27.71 14.69
CA ASN A 9 -36.42 26.40 15.31
C ASN A 9 -36.27 25.27 14.28
N ILE A 10 -36.89 25.38 13.10
CA ILE A 10 -36.74 24.42 12.01
C ILE A 10 -35.30 24.50 11.42
N LEU A 11 -34.74 25.69 11.29
CA LEU A 11 -33.42 25.89 10.74
C LEU A 11 -32.28 25.33 11.64
N LYS A 12 -32.51 25.18 12.93
CA LYS A 12 -31.55 24.60 13.89
C LYS A 12 -31.61 23.08 13.97
N ILE A 13 -32.67 22.45 13.55
CA ILE A 13 -32.85 20.99 13.58
C ILE A 13 -32.22 20.32 12.34
N ILE A 14 -32.24 21.00 11.20
CA ILE A 14 -31.73 20.47 9.93
C ILE A 14 -30.20 20.10 10.01
N PRO A 15 -29.31 20.95 10.55
CA PRO A 15 -27.89 20.58 10.63
C PRO A 15 -27.61 19.44 11.63
N ILE A 16 -28.42 19.32 12.70
CA ILE A 16 -28.27 18.22 13.67
C ILE A 16 -28.71 16.89 13.05
N LEU A 17 -29.78 16.89 12.27
CA LEU A 17 -30.26 15.70 11.57
C LEU A 17 -29.27 15.27 10.46
N PHE A 18 -28.64 16.24 9.79
CA PHE A 18 -27.59 15.96 8.78
C PHE A 18 -26.32 15.39 9.42
N LEU A 19 -25.95 15.86 10.61
CA LEU A 19 -24.80 15.33 11.36
C LEU A 19 -25.03 13.89 11.84
N LEU A 20 -26.26 13.55 12.21
CA LEU A 20 -26.63 12.19 12.63
C LEU A 20 -26.68 11.20 11.45
N LEU A 21 -27.01 11.66 10.25
CA LEU A 21 -27.01 10.84 9.04
C LEU A 21 -25.61 10.59 8.49
N THR A 22 -24.67 11.53 8.66
CA THR A 22 -23.28 11.36 8.23
C THR A 22 -22.43 10.55 9.21
N GLY A 23 -22.76 10.59 10.51
CA GLY A 23 -22.09 9.80 11.53
C GLY A 23 -22.37 8.30 11.46
N SER A 24 -23.50 7.90 10.85
CA SER A 24 -23.89 6.48 10.75
C SER A 24 -23.22 5.74 9.56
N SER A 25 -22.69 6.46 8.60
CA SER A 25 -22.11 5.83 7.40
C SER A 25 -20.65 5.39 7.57
N CYS A 26 -19.91 5.98 8.50
CA CYS A 26 -18.53 5.56 8.76
C CYS A 26 -18.38 4.29 9.60
N MET A 27 -19.44 3.89 10.32
CA MET A 27 -19.36 2.75 11.25
C MET A 27 -19.74 1.40 10.61
N ARG A 28 -20.26 1.39 9.38
CA ARG A 28 -20.63 0.16 8.66
C ARG A 28 -19.54 -0.42 7.75
N LEU A 29 -18.43 0.30 7.57
CA LEU A 29 -17.30 -0.19 6.77
C LEU A 29 -16.32 -1.09 7.55
N TYR A 30 -16.54 -1.29 8.87
CA TYR A 30 -15.62 -2.07 9.71
C TYR A 30 -16.19 -3.37 10.27
N THR A 31 -17.39 -3.79 9.85
CA THR A 31 -17.87 -5.14 10.08
C THR A 31 -17.70 -6.01 8.83
N GLY A 32 -16.54 -5.95 8.21
CA GLY A 32 -16.08 -7.05 7.40
C GLY A 32 -15.92 -8.23 8.35
N SER A 33 -16.79 -9.24 8.24
CA SER A 33 -16.46 -10.54 8.76
C SER A 33 -15.08 -10.86 8.21
N TYR A 34 -14.10 -10.96 9.09
CA TYR A 34 -12.89 -11.70 8.74
C TYR A 34 -13.41 -13.06 8.33
N ALA A 35 -13.43 -13.33 7.03
CA ALA A 35 -13.52 -14.69 6.59
C ALA A 35 -12.34 -15.34 7.27
N GLN A 36 -12.60 -16.16 8.26
CA GLN A 36 -11.66 -17.10 8.79
C GLN A 36 -11.42 -18.01 7.59
N THR A 37 -10.43 -17.65 6.78
CA THR A 37 -9.93 -18.57 5.80
C THR A 37 -9.43 -19.73 6.64
N ASP A 38 -10.18 -20.83 6.64
CA ASP A 38 -9.63 -22.10 7.03
C ASP A 38 -8.40 -22.26 6.16
N PHE A 39 -7.25 -22.02 6.76
CA PHE A 39 -5.97 -22.40 6.23
C PHE A 39 -5.96 -23.93 6.25
N THR A 40 -6.65 -24.52 5.28
CA THR A 40 -6.46 -25.93 4.99
C THR A 40 -5.13 -26.03 4.30
N LEU A 41 -4.15 -26.50 5.05
CA LEU A 41 -2.76 -26.80 4.69
C LEU A 41 -2.63 -27.86 3.56
N ASP A 42 -3.53 -27.89 2.59
CA ASP A 42 -3.57 -28.87 1.49
C ASP A 42 -3.09 -28.33 0.15
N GLN A 43 -2.37 -27.19 0.16
CA GLN A 43 -1.71 -26.72 -1.05
C GLN A 43 -0.28 -27.28 -1.13
N PRO A 44 0.04 -28.13 -2.12
CA PRO A 44 1.33 -28.81 -2.21
C PRO A 44 2.53 -27.90 -2.52
N ASN A 45 2.36 -26.59 -2.46
CA ASN A 45 3.40 -25.58 -2.70
C ASN A 45 3.55 -24.60 -1.53
N GLU A 46 3.13 -24.98 -0.33
CA GLU A 46 3.28 -24.11 0.81
C GLU A 46 4.73 -23.96 1.24
N LEU A 47 5.01 -22.80 1.79
CA LEU A 47 6.29 -22.29 2.26
C LEU A 47 7.11 -23.40 2.91
N GLY A 48 8.06 -23.92 2.16
CA GLY A 48 9.01 -24.90 2.67
C GLY A 48 10.00 -24.23 3.65
N THR A 49 10.91 -25.02 4.18
CA THR A 49 12.03 -24.51 4.99
C THR A 49 13.07 -23.75 4.17
N THR A 50 12.97 -23.78 2.85
CA THR A 50 13.87 -23.09 1.91
C THR A 50 13.08 -22.10 1.09
N ILE A 51 13.35 -20.81 1.26
CA ILE A 51 12.72 -19.73 0.52
C ILE A 51 13.03 -19.85 -0.96
N GLN A 52 11.99 -19.80 -1.80
CA GLN A 52 12.08 -19.87 -3.25
C GLN A 52 11.88 -18.50 -3.87
N LYS A 53 12.49 -18.27 -5.05
CA LYS A 53 12.41 -16.95 -5.72
C LYS A 53 10.98 -16.51 -6.06
N TRP A 54 10.09 -17.47 -6.35
CA TRP A 54 8.69 -17.19 -6.69
C TRP A 54 7.88 -16.68 -5.50
N GLU A 55 8.35 -16.89 -4.26
CA GLU A 55 7.65 -16.43 -3.06
C GLU A 55 7.62 -14.89 -2.97
N ASP A 56 8.59 -14.20 -3.57
CA ASP A 56 8.63 -12.74 -3.72
C ASP A 56 7.95 -12.24 -5.00
N GLY A 57 7.41 -13.15 -5.82
CA GLY A 57 6.73 -12.82 -7.07
C GLY A 57 5.26 -12.46 -6.88
N LEU A 58 4.58 -12.09 -7.96
CA LEU A 58 3.14 -11.79 -7.96
C LEU A 58 2.33 -13.05 -7.58
N ARG A 59 1.54 -12.93 -6.52
CA ARG A 59 0.71 -14.03 -5.96
C ARG A 59 -0.78 -13.84 -6.19
N THR A 60 -1.24 -12.59 -6.34
CA THR A 60 -2.64 -12.28 -6.57
C THR A 60 -3.13 -12.83 -7.91
N THR A 61 -4.39 -13.31 -7.90
CA THR A 61 -5.05 -13.95 -9.06
C THR A 61 -5.93 -12.98 -9.84
N GLY A 62 -6.32 -11.85 -9.23
CA GLY A 62 -7.27 -10.86 -9.76
C GLY A 62 -8.67 -11.03 -9.17
N GLU A 63 -8.80 -11.73 -8.06
CA GLU A 63 -10.06 -11.83 -7.33
C GLU A 63 -10.35 -10.58 -6.50
N ASN A 64 -11.63 -10.28 -6.31
CA ASN A 64 -12.05 -9.12 -5.54
C ASN A 64 -11.55 -9.18 -4.08
N GLY A 65 -11.00 -8.08 -3.63
CA GLY A 65 -10.48 -7.96 -2.27
C GLY A 65 -9.03 -8.38 -2.10
N GLU A 66 -8.37 -8.86 -3.15
CA GLU A 66 -6.95 -9.18 -3.10
C GLU A 66 -6.10 -7.92 -2.97
N LEU A 67 -5.02 -8.06 -2.22
CA LEU A 67 -4.03 -7.01 -2.01
C LEU A 67 -2.65 -7.64 -1.96
N GLU A 68 -1.70 -7.03 -2.65
CA GLU A 68 -0.30 -7.41 -2.64
C GLU A 68 0.59 -6.18 -2.58
N TRP A 69 1.69 -6.29 -1.86
CA TRP A 69 2.68 -5.23 -1.81
C TRP A 69 4.09 -5.77 -1.75
N TRP A 70 5.02 -5.01 -2.32
CA TRP A 70 6.45 -5.15 -2.11
C TRP A 70 6.90 -3.98 -1.24
N TYR A 71 7.44 -4.30 -0.07
CA TYR A 71 7.74 -3.36 0.99
C TYR A 71 9.25 -3.30 1.25
N PHE A 72 9.73 -2.11 1.52
CA PHE A 72 11.08 -1.88 1.97
C PHE A 72 11.13 -0.75 2.98
N ASP A 73 11.90 -0.92 4.04
CA ASP A 73 12.27 0.12 4.98
C ASP A 73 13.76 0.09 5.28
N ALA A 74 14.32 1.27 5.58
CA ALA A 74 15.70 1.44 5.98
C ALA A 74 15.86 2.59 6.95
N LYS A 75 16.79 2.40 7.90
CA LYS A 75 17.38 3.47 8.69
C LYS A 75 18.81 3.70 8.17
N PHE A 76 19.09 4.95 7.79
CA PHE A 76 20.41 5.35 7.31
C PHE A 76 21.32 5.78 8.48
N ASP A 77 22.63 5.84 8.20
CA ASP A 77 23.65 6.19 9.20
C ASP A 77 23.52 7.62 9.73
N ASP A 78 22.92 8.52 8.94
CA ASP A 78 22.62 9.89 9.34
C ASP A 78 21.39 10.01 10.26
N GLY A 79 20.71 8.87 10.51
CA GLY A 79 19.51 8.77 11.32
C GLY A 79 18.19 8.97 10.57
N SER A 80 18.22 9.26 9.27
CA SER A 80 17.03 9.32 8.44
C SER A 80 16.38 7.95 8.28
N LEU A 81 15.06 7.94 8.04
CA LEU A 81 14.27 6.74 7.79
C LEU A 81 13.62 6.84 6.42
N PHE A 82 13.67 5.77 5.67
CA PHE A 82 12.99 5.66 4.38
C PHE A 82 12.11 4.42 4.36
N VAL A 83 10.89 4.58 3.85
CA VAL A 83 9.93 3.48 3.64
C VAL A 83 9.34 3.63 2.26
N CYS A 84 9.21 2.54 1.52
CA CYS A 84 8.42 2.53 0.29
C CYS A 84 7.65 1.23 0.12
N TYR A 85 6.54 1.32 -0.58
CA TYR A 85 5.70 0.19 -0.94
C TYR A 85 5.16 0.35 -2.35
N PHE A 86 5.23 -0.74 -3.10
CA PHE A 86 4.60 -0.90 -4.40
C PHE A 86 3.33 -1.73 -4.18
N TYR A 87 2.16 -1.13 -4.39
CA TYR A 87 0.87 -1.77 -4.14
C TYR A 87 0.17 -2.18 -5.41
N LYS A 88 -0.40 -3.40 -5.39
CA LYS A 88 -1.45 -3.86 -6.28
C LYS A 88 -2.64 -4.24 -5.42
N ILE A 89 -3.77 -3.57 -5.60
CA ILE A 89 -5.01 -3.87 -4.89
C ILE A 89 -6.14 -4.08 -5.89
N HIS A 90 -7.04 -5.02 -5.62
CA HIS A 90 -8.16 -5.37 -6.49
C HIS A 90 -9.51 -5.31 -5.75
N PRO A 91 -10.06 -4.11 -5.45
CA PRO A 91 -11.37 -4.00 -4.82
C PRO A 91 -12.52 -4.39 -5.76
N ILE A 92 -12.47 -3.99 -7.03
CA ILE A 92 -13.38 -4.32 -8.14
C ILE A 92 -12.58 -4.38 -9.44
N LYS A 93 -11.56 -3.56 -9.55
CA LYS A 93 -10.57 -3.49 -10.63
C LYS A 93 -9.21 -3.22 -10.03
N ASP A 94 -8.16 -3.55 -10.75
CA ASP A 94 -6.80 -3.30 -10.28
C ASP A 94 -6.53 -1.80 -10.09
N ILE A 95 -5.88 -1.48 -8.99
CA ILE A 95 -5.36 -0.16 -8.64
C ILE A 95 -3.90 -0.36 -8.27
N TYR A 96 -3.03 0.45 -8.86
CA TYR A 96 -1.59 0.38 -8.66
C TYR A 96 -1.08 1.70 -8.15
N PHE A 97 -0.28 1.68 -7.12
CA PHE A 97 0.39 2.88 -6.62
C PHE A 97 1.68 2.55 -5.88
N ILE A 98 2.53 3.54 -5.83
CA ILE A 98 3.70 3.54 -4.95
C ILE A 98 3.48 4.61 -3.90
N GLY A 99 3.67 4.26 -2.64
CA GLY A 99 3.78 5.19 -1.53
C GLY A 99 5.20 5.21 -0.99
N MET A 100 5.65 6.35 -0.52
CA MET A 100 6.91 6.50 0.17
C MET A 100 6.84 7.47 1.34
N ASN A 101 7.60 7.19 2.38
CA ASN A 101 7.85 8.09 3.49
C ASN A 101 9.36 8.29 3.62
N TYR A 102 9.76 9.52 3.83
CA TYR A 102 11.12 9.85 4.22
C TYR A 102 11.08 10.77 5.44
N ASN A 103 11.71 10.32 6.51
CA ASN A 103 11.82 11.10 7.75
C ASN A 103 13.25 11.60 7.87
N HIS A 104 13.40 12.89 7.84
CA HIS A 104 14.68 13.56 8.02
C HIS A 104 15.17 13.45 9.47
N PRO A 105 16.49 13.48 9.72
CA PRO A 105 17.03 13.43 11.09
C PRO A 105 16.59 14.57 12.00
N ASP A 106 16.21 15.71 11.43
CA ASP A 106 15.70 16.89 12.12
C ASP A 106 14.20 16.84 12.45
N GLY A 107 13.51 15.74 12.00
CA GLY A 107 12.11 15.50 12.25
C GLY A 107 11.16 15.99 11.15
N GLU A 108 11.66 16.50 10.03
CA GLU A 108 10.82 16.75 8.85
C GLU A 108 10.39 15.43 8.22
N GLU A 109 9.11 15.33 7.87
CA GLU A 109 8.52 14.15 7.26
C GLU A 109 8.02 14.48 5.84
N LEU A 110 8.38 13.64 4.88
CA LEU A 110 7.89 13.68 3.52
C LEU A 110 7.09 12.41 3.22
N PHE A 111 5.81 12.58 2.89
CA PHE A 111 4.97 11.49 2.39
C PHE A 111 4.52 11.81 0.97
N LEU A 112 4.83 10.91 0.03
CA LEU A 112 4.43 11.05 -1.37
C LEU A 112 3.76 9.75 -1.85
N MET A 113 2.80 9.91 -2.78
CA MET A 113 2.09 8.79 -3.39
C MET A 113 1.87 9.05 -4.88
N LYS A 114 2.09 8.03 -5.70
CA LYS A 114 1.86 8.06 -7.14
C LYS A 114 1.03 6.86 -7.59
N PHE A 115 -0.05 7.12 -8.32
CA PHE A 115 -0.88 6.11 -8.97
C PHE A 115 -0.43 5.87 -10.40
N PHE A 116 -0.59 4.63 -10.87
CA PHE A 116 -0.20 4.18 -12.21
C PHE A 116 -1.38 3.51 -12.91
N LYS A 117 -1.37 3.52 -14.24
CA LYS A 117 -2.35 2.84 -15.07
C LYS A 117 -1.88 1.44 -15.42
N ASP A 118 -2.79 0.59 -15.90
CA ASP A 118 -2.51 -0.80 -16.28
C ASP A 118 -1.36 -0.92 -17.28
N GLU A 119 -1.28 -0.02 -18.25
CA GLU A 119 -0.25 0.01 -19.29
C GLU A 119 1.15 0.44 -18.78
N GLU A 120 1.23 1.00 -17.56
CA GLU A 120 2.47 1.48 -16.94
C GLU A 120 3.09 0.46 -15.99
N VAL A 121 2.40 -0.67 -15.73
CA VAL A 121 2.81 -1.62 -14.70
C VAL A 121 3.20 -2.97 -15.27
N TYR A 122 4.12 -3.64 -14.57
CA TYR A 122 4.59 -4.96 -14.93
C TYR A 122 4.97 -5.74 -13.68
N PHE A 123 4.52 -7.00 -13.61
CA PHE A 123 4.75 -7.91 -12.49
C PHE A 123 5.16 -9.29 -13.01
N VAL A 124 6.03 -9.98 -12.26
CA VAL A 124 6.46 -11.34 -12.57
C VAL A 124 6.04 -12.28 -11.44
N LYS A 125 5.60 -13.50 -11.79
CA LYS A 125 5.19 -14.52 -10.81
C LYS A 125 6.37 -15.31 -10.24
N ASP A 126 7.46 -15.44 -11.00
CA ASP A 126 8.55 -16.35 -10.68
C ASP A 126 9.66 -15.71 -9.83
N SER A 127 9.56 -14.43 -9.56
CA SER A 127 10.55 -13.68 -8.78
C SER A 127 10.06 -12.28 -8.44
N CYS A 128 10.72 -11.62 -7.48
CA CYS A 128 10.54 -10.21 -7.25
C CYS A 128 10.98 -9.40 -8.46
N ASN A 129 10.02 -8.96 -9.27
CA ASN A 129 10.27 -8.05 -10.38
C ASN A 129 9.00 -7.25 -10.66
N VAL A 130 8.91 -6.12 -9.98
CA VAL A 130 7.81 -5.18 -10.03
C VAL A 130 8.28 -3.91 -10.70
N ARG A 131 7.50 -3.40 -11.64
CA ARG A 131 7.75 -2.13 -12.31
C ARG A 131 6.45 -1.33 -12.38
N MET A 132 6.54 -0.04 -12.06
CA MET A 132 5.46 0.95 -12.20
C MET A 132 6.06 2.24 -12.78
N GLY A 133 5.80 2.51 -14.04
CA GLY A 133 6.49 3.57 -14.79
C GLY A 133 8.00 3.37 -14.86
N GLU A 134 8.78 4.36 -14.43
CA GLU A 134 10.24 4.30 -14.33
C GLU A 134 10.72 3.69 -12.99
N ASN A 135 9.80 3.39 -12.07
CA ASN A 135 10.09 2.85 -10.74
C ASN A 135 10.13 1.33 -10.77
N TYR A 136 10.98 0.74 -9.95
CA TYR A 136 11.05 -0.72 -9.86
C TYR A 136 11.49 -1.22 -8.49
N PHE A 137 11.05 -2.45 -8.20
CA PHE A 137 11.50 -3.27 -7.08
C PHE A 137 11.87 -4.65 -7.65
N LYS A 138 13.15 -5.02 -7.63
CA LYS A 138 13.68 -6.24 -8.22
C LYS A 138 14.55 -6.98 -7.24
N GLY A 139 14.42 -8.32 -7.20
CA GLY A 139 15.22 -9.14 -6.31
C GLY A 139 15.32 -10.60 -6.72
N ASN A 140 16.29 -11.29 -6.11
CA ASN A 140 16.54 -12.72 -6.35
C ASN A 140 16.90 -13.48 -5.05
N LEU A 141 16.46 -12.98 -3.90
CA LEU A 141 16.75 -13.44 -2.53
C LEU A 141 18.17 -13.15 -2.04
N LYS A 142 19.09 -12.74 -2.92
CA LYS A 142 20.47 -12.40 -2.56
C LYS A 142 20.74 -10.93 -2.77
N LYS A 143 20.20 -10.38 -3.83
CA LYS A 143 20.36 -8.99 -4.18
C LYS A 143 18.98 -8.39 -4.50
N TYR A 144 18.73 -7.19 -3.98
CA TYR A 144 17.56 -6.39 -4.33
C TYR A 144 17.99 -5.02 -4.83
N GLU A 145 17.26 -4.52 -5.80
CA GLU A 145 17.41 -3.19 -6.36
C GLU A 145 16.06 -2.49 -6.35
N ILE A 146 16.02 -1.31 -5.73
CA ILE A 146 14.82 -0.49 -5.62
C ILE A 146 15.14 0.88 -6.19
N ARG A 147 14.27 1.38 -7.05
CA ARG A 147 14.36 2.72 -7.61
C ARG A 147 13.02 3.43 -7.55
N LEU A 148 13.03 4.66 -7.04
CA LEU A 148 11.99 5.65 -7.24
C LEU A 148 12.55 6.80 -8.09
N SER A 149 11.81 7.18 -9.13
CA SER A 149 12.18 8.25 -10.05
C SER A 149 11.76 9.60 -9.46
N ASP A 150 12.65 10.56 -9.48
CA ASP A 150 12.39 11.95 -9.07
C ASP A 150 11.25 12.62 -9.84
N LYS A 151 11.02 12.20 -11.09
CA LYS A 151 9.91 12.70 -11.91
C LYS A 151 8.52 12.35 -11.35
N ASP A 152 8.41 11.22 -10.67
CA ASP A 152 7.15 10.71 -10.13
C ASP A 152 6.91 11.18 -8.68
N PHE A 153 7.93 11.66 -7.99
CA PHE A 153 7.92 12.00 -6.57
C PHE A 153 8.44 13.41 -6.28
N GLU A 154 7.93 14.41 -7.00
CA GLU A 154 8.16 15.85 -6.75
C GLU A 154 9.63 16.26 -6.64
N GLY A 155 10.50 15.58 -7.38
CA GLY A 155 11.95 15.80 -7.33
C GLY A 155 12.70 14.92 -6.33
N PHE A 156 12.00 14.12 -5.52
CA PHE A 156 12.63 13.11 -4.67
C PHE A 156 12.88 11.84 -5.46
N GLY A 157 14.14 11.45 -5.59
CA GLY A 157 14.54 10.20 -6.23
C GLY A 157 15.45 9.38 -5.32
N ILE A 158 15.31 8.06 -5.37
CA ILE A 158 16.18 7.17 -4.61
C ILE A 158 16.54 5.93 -5.44
N GLN A 159 17.77 5.45 -5.28
CA GLN A 159 18.21 4.17 -5.79
C GLN A 159 18.95 3.42 -4.70
N ILE A 160 18.46 2.22 -4.38
CA ILE A 160 18.99 1.37 -3.31
C ILE A 160 19.41 0.04 -3.91
N THR A 161 20.55 -0.45 -3.46
CA THR A 161 21.01 -1.81 -3.71
C THR A 161 21.25 -2.49 -2.37
N LEU A 162 20.63 -3.66 -2.19
CA LEU A 162 20.81 -4.51 -1.03
C LEU A 162 21.52 -5.78 -1.47
N ASP A 163 22.60 -6.11 -0.82
CA ASP A 163 23.29 -7.39 -0.99
C ASP A 163 23.18 -8.17 0.33
N SER A 164 22.57 -9.35 0.28
CA SER A 164 22.52 -10.23 1.44
C SER A 164 23.87 -10.88 1.69
N ASN A 165 24.63 -10.30 2.60
CA ASN A 165 25.86 -10.90 3.13
C ASN A 165 25.60 -11.80 4.34
N LEU A 166 24.33 -11.89 4.77
CA LEU A 166 23.92 -12.71 5.89
C LEU A 166 23.72 -14.14 5.42
N LYS A 167 24.27 -15.10 6.17
CA LYS A 167 23.88 -16.50 6.00
C LYS A 167 22.46 -16.65 6.52
N PRO A 168 21.55 -17.26 5.75
CA PRO A 168 20.23 -17.58 6.29
C PRO A 168 20.40 -18.48 7.50
N TYR A 169 19.62 -18.22 8.52
CA TYR A 169 19.59 -19.02 9.76
C TYR A 169 19.03 -20.40 9.50
#